data_94294e2543929dab248efcf054e77c78
#
_entry.id   94294e2543929dab248efcf054e77c78
#
_cell.length_a   1.000
_cell.length_b   1.000
_cell.length_c   1.000
_cell.angle_alpha   90.00
_cell.angle_beta   90.00
_cell.angle_gamma   90.00
#
_symmetry.space_group_name_H-M   'P 1'
#
loop_
_entity.id
_entity.type
_entity.pdbx_description
1 polymer ?
#
loop_
_entity_poly.entity_id
_entity_poly.type
_entity_poly.pdbx_seq_one_letter_code
_entity_poly.pdbx_strand_id
1 'polypeptide(L)'
;TPHGGYLNALMHKALILSLPHSVAISSSIQYLDRIEAKDIILEVDVLKVSRGSSSGVVKLIQEGKVCTVFNGICSDFECMKGFDGLETSPPDIFRDTPKDQYKNLNYDKITKGFTPSFIKQLSCKVHPMHAWWDRNINEEKAEARSSVYLDMDGGLPDQFVLSFYADITPPVVSNKYGPLGWIPTYSLTTYIRQMPTTQTLFADFIAKDINKGFFEQDCNIWDLNENLVASSRQLTRILKSEEKLSN
;
A
#
# COMPACT_ATOMS: atom_id res chain seq x y z
N THR A 1 3.84 -3.77 -16.71
CA THR A 1 2.65 -3.78 -15.83
C THR A 1 2.70 -2.56 -14.93
N PRO A 2 1.64 -1.75 -14.86
CA PRO A 2 1.55 -0.65 -13.91
C PRO A 2 1.70 -1.13 -12.47
N HIS A 3 2.14 -0.25 -11.56
CA HIS A 3 2.28 -0.54 -10.13
C HIS A 3 0.88 -0.73 -9.49
N GLY A 4 0.74 -1.72 -8.58
CA GLY A 4 -0.55 -2.04 -7.97
C GLY A 4 -1.15 -0.89 -7.16
N GLY A 5 -0.33 -0.18 -6.38
CA GLY A 5 -0.77 1.02 -5.66
C GLY A 5 -1.22 2.16 -6.57
N TYR A 6 -0.60 2.33 -7.76
CA TYR A 6 -1.07 3.28 -8.76
C TYR A 6 -2.47 2.91 -9.28
N LEU A 7 -2.70 1.63 -9.59
CA LEU A 7 -4.01 1.16 -10.01
C LEU A 7 -5.07 1.35 -8.90
N ASN A 8 -4.69 1.08 -7.65
CA ASN A 8 -5.54 1.32 -6.49
C ASN A 8 -5.97 2.79 -6.41
N ALA A 9 -5.02 3.73 -6.50
CA ALA A 9 -5.30 5.17 -6.48
C ALA A 9 -6.16 5.62 -7.68
N LEU A 10 -5.90 5.09 -8.87
CA LEU A 10 -6.65 5.40 -10.09
C LEU A 10 -8.11 4.98 -9.99
N MET A 11 -8.37 3.74 -9.55
CA MET A 11 -9.72 3.21 -9.41
C MET A 11 -10.46 3.87 -8.25
N HIS A 12 -9.75 4.19 -7.15
CA HIS A 12 -10.28 5.00 -6.05
C HIS A 12 -10.77 6.36 -6.57
N LYS A 13 -9.95 7.05 -7.38
CA LYS A 13 -10.34 8.34 -7.97
C LYS A 13 -11.56 8.22 -8.89
N ALA A 14 -11.64 7.17 -9.71
CA ALA A 14 -12.80 6.93 -10.55
C ALA A 14 -14.09 6.73 -9.73
N LEU A 15 -14.00 6.00 -8.60
CA LEU A 15 -15.13 5.83 -7.69
C LEU A 15 -15.59 7.17 -7.10
N ILE A 16 -14.68 7.97 -6.55
CA ILE A 16 -14.98 9.27 -5.93
C ILE A 16 -15.62 10.24 -6.94
N LEU A 17 -15.16 10.25 -8.18
CA LEU A 17 -15.74 11.10 -9.23
C LEU A 17 -17.17 10.70 -9.62
N SER A 18 -17.60 9.49 -9.27
CA SER A 18 -18.92 8.94 -9.63
C SER A 18 -19.92 8.94 -8.47
N LEU A 19 -19.47 9.29 -7.26
CA LEU A 19 -20.29 9.26 -6.04
C LEU A 19 -20.40 10.66 -5.40
N PRO A 20 -21.47 10.94 -4.63
CA PRO A 20 -21.66 12.26 -4.01
C PRO A 20 -20.76 12.50 -2.78
N HIS A 21 -20.18 11.47 -2.19
CA HIS A 21 -19.35 11.57 -0.98
C HIS A 21 -17.87 11.65 -1.35
N SER A 22 -17.11 12.42 -0.60
CA SER A 22 -15.77 12.88 -0.95
C SER A 22 -14.62 11.95 -0.57
N VAL A 23 -14.84 10.98 0.34
CA VAL A 23 -13.78 10.10 0.85
C VAL A 23 -14.20 8.64 0.83
N ALA A 24 -13.41 7.76 0.21
CA ALA A 24 -13.58 6.32 0.35
C ALA A 24 -12.97 5.85 1.69
N ILE A 25 -13.83 5.77 2.70
CA ILE A 25 -13.44 5.35 4.07
C ILE A 25 -13.03 3.87 4.14
N SER A 26 -13.50 3.07 3.20
CA SER A 26 -13.11 1.66 3.04
C SER A 26 -13.11 1.33 1.55
N SER A 27 -12.07 0.66 1.10
CA SER A 27 -11.97 0.15 -0.26
C SER A 27 -11.27 -1.20 -0.31
N SER A 28 -11.58 -2.00 -1.34
CA SER A 28 -10.89 -3.26 -1.61
C SER A 28 -10.69 -3.43 -3.11
N ILE A 29 -9.47 -3.69 -3.51
CA ILE A 29 -9.08 -3.98 -4.90
C ILE A 29 -8.67 -5.44 -5.05
N GLN A 30 -9.08 -6.07 -6.16
CA GLN A 30 -8.65 -7.41 -6.56
C GLN A 30 -7.94 -7.32 -7.91
N TYR A 31 -6.73 -7.85 -7.97
CA TYR A 31 -5.92 -7.91 -9.19
C TYR A 31 -6.14 -9.28 -9.84
N LEU A 32 -6.93 -9.33 -10.91
CA LEU A 32 -7.37 -10.55 -11.57
C LEU A 32 -6.43 -10.98 -12.70
N ASP A 33 -5.89 -9.98 -13.42
CA ASP A 33 -4.99 -10.23 -14.53
C ASP A 33 -3.95 -9.12 -14.69
N ARG A 34 -2.92 -9.39 -15.49
CA ARG A 34 -1.90 -8.39 -15.85
C ARG A 34 -2.51 -7.29 -16.72
N ILE A 35 -2.06 -6.07 -16.45
CA ILE A 35 -2.38 -4.88 -17.23
C ILE A 35 -1.11 -4.43 -17.94
N GLU A 36 -1.24 -4.09 -19.20
CA GLU A 36 -0.17 -3.50 -20.01
C GLU A 36 -0.30 -1.98 -20.04
N ALA A 37 0.76 -1.28 -20.47
CA ALA A 37 0.74 0.17 -20.68
C ALA A 37 0.03 0.52 -22.01
N LYS A 38 -1.27 0.29 -22.03
CA LYS A 38 -2.20 0.52 -23.16
C LYS A 38 -3.46 1.20 -22.63
N ASP A 39 -4.37 1.54 -23.54
CA ASP A 39 -5.68 2.09 -23.20
C ASP A 39 -6.47 1.14 -22.29
N ILE A 40 -7.19 1.73 -21.34
CA ILE A 40 -8.07 1.04 -20.40
C ILE A 40 -9.42 1.73 -20.36
N ILE A 41 -10.43 0.97 -19.97
CA ILE A 41 -11.77 1.50 -19.66
C ILE A 41 -12.00 1.30 -18.16
N LEU A 42 -12.47 2.35 -17.49
CA LEU A 42 -12.95 2.28 -16.11
C LEU A 42 -14.48 2.36 -16.15
N GLU A 43 -15.13 1.27 -15.82
CA GLU A 43 -16.59 1.16 -15.69
C GLU A 43 -16.97 1.26 -14.22
N VAL A 44 -17.89 2.18 -13.87
CA VAL A 44 -18.31 2.41 -12.50
C VAL A 44 -19.78 2.07 -12.31
N ASP A 45 -20.07 1.14 -11.42
CA ASP A 45 -21.41 0.77 -10.99
C ASP A 45 -21.69 1.39 -9.61
N VAL A 46 -22.65 2.33 -9.55
CA VAL A 46 -23.14 2.90 -8.29
C VAL A 46 -24.12 1.93 -7.67
N LEU A 47 -23.78 1.37 -6.51
CA LEU A 47 -24.60 0.36 -5.84
C LEU A 47 -25.63 0.97 -4.89
N LYS A 48 -25.24 2.03 -4.17
CA LYS A 48 -26.09 2.69 -3.18
C LYS A 48 -25.67 4.14 -2.96
N VAL A 49 -26.66 5.00 -2.82
CA VAL A 49 -26.47 6.37 -2.33
C VAL A 49 -27.46 6.61 -1.20
N SER A 50 -26.97 7.07 -0.06
CA SER A 50 -27.75 7.48 1.10
C SER A 50 -27.24 8.82 1.63
N ARG A 51 -27.89 9.38 2.67
CA ARG A 51 -27.47 10.66 3.24
C ARG A 51 -26.07 10.65 3.84
N GLY A 52 -25.66 9.54 4.46
CA GLY A 52 -24.38 9.45 5.20
C GLY A 52 -23.31 8.61 4.51
N SER A 53 -23.64 7.89 3.45
CA SER A 53 -22.69 7.05 2.73
C SER A 53 -23.16 6.69 1.34
N SER A 54 -22.23 6.40 0.46
CA SER A 54 -22.46 5.79 -0.84
C SER A 54 -21.50 4.64 -1.07
N SER A 55 -21.83 3.75 -1.98
CA SER A 55 -20.99 2.62 -2.34
C SER A 55 -21.07 2.34 -3.84
N GLY A 56 -19.98 1.83 -4.38
CA GLY A 56 -19.89 1.47 -5.78
C GLY A 56 -18.77 0.50 -6.06
N VAL A 57 -18.75 0.03 -7.30
CA VAL A 57 -17.73 -0.87 -7.85
C VAL A 57 -17.13 -0.23 -9.09
N VAL A 58 -15.82 -0.32 -9.24
CA VAL A 58 -15.09 0.07 -10.45
C VAL A 58 -14.49 -1.18 -11.06
N LYS A 59 -14.69 -1.40 -12.35
CA LYS A 59 -14.03 -2.43 -13.13
C LYS A 59 -13.02 -1.78 -14.07
N LEU A 60 -11.79 -2.24 -14.04
CA LEU A 60 -10.79 -1.89 -15.03
C LEU A 60 -10.79 -2.95 -16.12
N ILE A 61 -11.07 -2.51 -17.33
CA ILE A 61 -11.21 -3.35 -18.51
C ILE A 61 -10.10 -3.01 -19.51
N GLN A 62 -9.38 -4.00 -19.97
CA GLN A 62 -8.42 -3.88 -21.06
C GLN A 62 -8.68 -4.96 -22.10
N GLU A 63 -8.74 -4.57 -23.38
CA GLU A 63 -8.99 -5.48 -24.50
C GLU A 63 -10.25 -6.37 -24.29
N GLY A 64 -11.30 -5.80 -23.70
CA GLY A 64 -12.58 -6.48 -23.43
C GLY A 64 -12.58 -7.42 -22.21
N LYS A 65 -11.48 -7.50 -21.46
CA LYS A 65 -11.33 -8.35 -20.28
C LYS A 65 -11.28 -7.51 -19.00
N VAL A 66 -12.00 -7.91 -17.97
CA VAL A 66 -11.89 -7.31 -16.62
C VAL A 66 -10.57 -7.78 -15.99
N CYS A 67 -9.65 -6.85 -15.81
CA CYS A 67 -8.32 -7.14 -15.25
C CYS A 67 -8.23 -6.82 -13.74
N THR A 68 -9.05 -5.88 -13.27
CA THR A 68 -9.07 -5.48 -11.86
C THR A 68 -10.46 -5.04 -11.46
N VAL A 69 -10.85 -5.37 -10.24
CA VAL A 69 -12.12 -4.92 -9.63
C VAL A 69 -11.80 -4.18 -8.34
N PHE A 70 -12.42 -3.03 -8.16
CA PHE A 70 -12.32 -2.20 -6.96
C PHE A 70 -13.72 -1.91 -6.44
N ASN A 71 -13.94 -2.07 -5.14
CA ASN A 71 -15.17 -1.66 -4.49
C ASN A 71 -14.84 -0.71 -3.34
N GLY A 72 -15.78 0.20 -3.02
CA GLY A 72 -15.57 1.14 -1.93
C GLY A 72 -16.86 1.63 -1.32
N ILE A 73 -16.72 2.06 -0.07
CA ILE A 73 -17.74 2.77 0.71
C ILE A 73 -17.21 4.18 0.96
N CYS A 74 -17.97 5.17 0.51
CA CYS A 74 -17.63 6.58 0.63
C CYS A 74 -18.51 7.29 1.65
N SER A 75 -17.92 8.28 2.33
CA SER A 75 -18.59 9.18 3.25
C SER A 75 -17.85 10.52 3.30
N ASP A 76 -18.36 11.48 4.09
CA ASP A 76 -17.70 12.78 4.29
C ASP A 76 -17.28 12.92 5.75
N PHE A 77 -16.00 13.12 6.03
CA PHE A 77 -15.48 13.22 7.39
C PHE A 77 -16.15 14.34 8.21
N GLU A 78 -16.45 15.47 7.57
CA GLU A 78 -17.11 16.60 8.22
C GLU A 78 -18.55 16.27 8.68
N CYS A 79 -19.18 15.31 8.04
CA CYS A 79 -20.55 14.87 8.34
C CYS A 79 -20.63 13.70 9.31
N MET A 80 -19.51 13.02 9.56
CA MET A 80 -19.44 11.90 10.48
C MET A 80 -19.61 12.38 11.92
N LYS A 81 -20.47 11.70 12.65
CA LYS A 81 -20.68 11.93 14.09
C LYS A 81 -20.64 10.58 14.78
N GLY A 82 -19.87 10.48 15.85
CA GLY A 82 -19.73 9.24 16.58
C GLY A 82 -18.77 9.35 17.74
N PHE A 83 -18.47 8.22 18.32
CA PHE A 83 -17.47 8.07 19.37
C PHE A 83 -16.08 7.94 18.71
N ASP A 84 -15.11 8.68 19.24
CA ASP A 84 -13.71 8.57 18.84
C ASP A 84 -12.93 7.80 19.90
N GLY A 85 -12.16 6.82 19.45
CA GLY A 85 -11.25 6.06 20.31
C GLY A 85 -10.12 5.48 19.45
N LEU A 86 -8.88 5.64 19.89
CA LEU A 86 -7.70 5.13 19.21
C LEU A 86 -6.79 4.47 20.23
N GLU A 87 -6.51 3.18 20.02
CA GLU A 87 -5.57 2.40 20.81
C GLU A 87 -4.26 2.11 20.07
N THR A 88 -4.26 2.30 18.74
CA THR A 88 -3.09 2.04 17.89
C THR A 88 -2.15 3.24 17.89
N SER A 89 -0.93 3.05 18.39
CA SER A 89 0.15 4.04 18.33
C SER A 89 1.21 3.63 17.30
N PRO A 90 2.02 4.57 16.79
CA PRO A 90 3.20 4.21 16.03
C PRO A 90 4.11 3.28 16.83
N PRO A 91 4.80 2.34 16.18
CA PRO A 91 5.75 1.45 16.84
C PRO A 91 6.95 2.21 17.38
N ASP A 92 7.63 1.68 18.41
CA ASP A 92 8.79 2.32 19.07
C ASP A 92 9.88 2.75 18.07
N ILE A 93 10.09 1.96 17.02
CA ILE A 93 11.04 2.26 15.94
C ILE A 93 10.81 3.63 15.25
N PHE A 94 9.57 4.16 15.31
CA PHE A 94 9.25 5.51 14.83
C PHE A 94 9.90 6.59 15.71
N ARG A 95 10.01 6.35 17.02
CA ARG A 95 10.58 7.30 17.99
C ARG A 95 12.06 7.06 18.24
N ASP A 96 12.49 5.80 18.23
CA ASP A 96 13.83 5.38 18.65
C ASP A 96 14.89 5.61 17.57
N THR A 97 14.49 5.69 16.29
CA THR A 97 15.42 5.85 15.18
C THR A 97 15.18 7.15 14.43
N PRO A 98 16.10 8.11 14.50
CA PRO A 98 16.00 9.37 13.75
C PRO A 98 15.87 9.15 12.23
N LYS A 99 15.02 9.97 11.58
CA LYS A 99 14.71 9.87 10.13
C LYS A 99 15.96 9.94 9.21
N ASP A 100 16.99 10.64 9.62
CA ASP A 100 18.25 10.79 8.87
C ASP A 100 19.08 9.50 8.85
N GLN A 101 18.86 8.56 9.77
CA GLN A 101 19.48 7.24 9.77
C GLN A 101 18.80 6.26 8.81
N TYR A 102 17.59 6.55 8.34
CA TYR A 102 16.88 5.71 7.38
C TYR A 102 17.56 5.76 6.01
N LYS A 103 17.60 4.63 5.32
CA LYS A 103 18.25 4.44 4.03
C LYS A 103 17.27 4.66 2.88
N ASN A 104 17.69 5.32 1.82
CA ASN A 104 16.88 5.42 0.62
C ASN A 104 16.59 4.03 0.06
N LEU A 105 15.32 3.79 -0.32
CA LEU A 105 14.91 2.57 -0.99
C LEU A 105 15.69 2.42 -2.31
N ASN A 106 16.44 1.33 -2.46
CA ASN A 106 17.30 1.10 -3.61
C ASN A 106 16.68 0.06 -4.55
N TYR A 107 15.88 0.55 -5.49
CA TYR A 107 15.23 -0.31 -6.48
C TYR A 107 16.20 -1.06 -7.37
N ASP A 108 17.32 -0.48 -7.74
CA ASP A 108 18.31 -1.14 -8.62
C ASP A 108 18.87 -2.42 -7.97
N LYS A 109 19.13 -2.37 -6.66
CA LYS A 109 19.56 -3.55 -5.90
C LYS A 109 18.42 -4.58 -5.71
N ILE A 110 17.17 -4.11 -5.58
CA ILE A 110 15.99 -4.97 -5.33
C ILE A 110 15.54 -5.66 -6.62
N THR A 111 15.51 -4.95 -7.75
CA THR A 111 14.92 -5.40 -9.01
C THR A 111 15.95 -5.74 -10.10
N LYS A 112 17.25 -5.72 -9.78
CA LYS A 112 18.36 -5.97 -10.72
C LYS A 112 18.35 -5.02 -11.91
N GLY A 113 18.18 -3.72 -11.65
CA GLY A 113 18.33 -2.66 -12.65
C GLY A 113 17.04 -2.14 -13.26
N PHE A 114 15.88 -2.54 -12.77
CA PHE A 114 14.60 -1.92 -13.16
C PHE A 114 14.12 -0.96 -12.07
N THR A 115 14.16 0.34 -12.34
CA THR A 115 13.60 1.37 -11.44
C THR A 115 12.32 1.94 -12.05
N PRO A 116 11.15 1.76 -11.40
CA PRO A 116 9.91 2.35 -11.87
C PRO A 116 10.01 3.88 -11.93
N SER A 117 9.42 4.49 -12.96
CA SER A 117 9.54 5.94 -13.21
C SER A 117 8.97 6.82 -12.08
N PHE A 118 7.95 6.35 -11.37
CA PHE A 118 7.32 7.07 -10.26
C PHE A 118 8.25 7.29 -9.06
N ILE A 119 9.30 6.46 -8.91
CA ILE A 119 10.30 6.56 -7.83
C ILE A 119 11.03 7.91 -7.84
N LYS A 120 11.13 8.56 -9.01
CA LYS A 120 11.77 9.88 -9.13
C LYS A 120 11.00 10.99 -8.39
N GLN A 121 9.72 10.78 -8.13
CA GLN A 121 8.82 11.74 -7.45
C GLN A 121 8.55 11.33 -6.00
N LEU A 122 9.11 10.20 -5.56
CA LEU A 122 8.89 9.62 -4.24
C LEU A 122 10.20 9.53 -3.47
N SER A 123 10.23 10.09 -2.27
CA SER A 123 11.23 9.77 -1.27
C SER A 123 10.70 8.65 -0.38
N CYS A 124 11.29 7.46 -0.48
CA CYS A 124 11.01 6.34 0.40
C CYS A 124 12.28 5.98 1.15
N LYS A 125 12.29 6.25 2.45
CA LYS A 125 13.41 5.94 3.34
C LYS A 125 13.05 4.78 4.24
N VAL A 126 13.83 3.71 4.19
CA VAL A 126 13.60 2.44 4.88
C VAL A 126 14.47 2.36 6.12
N HIS A 127 13.93 1.88 7.22
CA HIS A 127 14.69 1.64 8.45
C HIS A 127 15.89 0.73 8.18
N PRO A 128 17.11 1.01 8.73
CA PRO A 128 18.33 0.24 8.44
C PRO A 128 18.18 -1.27 8.63
N MET A 129 17.49 -1.72 9.67
CA MET A 129 17.23 -3.14 9.91
C MET A 129 16.25 -3.79 8.90
N HIS A 130 15.54 -3.00 8.12
CA HIS A 130 14.60 -3.48 7.11
C HIS A 130 15.12 -3.32 5.68
N ALA A 131 16.33 -2.79 5.51
CA ALA A 131 17.01 -2.63 4.24
C ALA A 131 17.80 -3.91 3.87
N TRP A 132 17.06 -5.00 3.59
CA TRP A 132 17.62 -6.34 3.35
C TRP A 132 18.69 -6.40 2.26
N TRP A 133 18.67 -5.51 1.28
CA TRP A 133 19.65 -5.43 0.18
C TRP A 133 21.03 -4.92 0.61
N ASP A 134 21.16 -4.34 1.80
CA ASP A 134 22.40 -3.82 2.39
C ASP A 134 22.84 -4.60 3.62
N ARG A 135 22.20 -5.73 3.92
CA ARG A 135 22.38 -6.48 5.15
C ARG A 135 22.75 -7.92 4.86
N ASN A 136 23.54 -8.53 5.75
CA ASN A 136 23.75 -9.97 5.74
C ASN A 136 22.57 -10.69 6.43
N ILE A 137 21.66 -11.24 5.64
CA ILE A 137 20.41 -11.85 6.09
C ILE A 137 20.66 -13.04 7.05
N ASN A 138 21.82 -13.68 6.96
CA ASN A 138 22.14 -14.86 7.78
C ASN A 138 22.65 -14.52 9.19
N GLU A 139 22.97 -13.28 9.47
CA GLU A 139 23.62 -12.87 10.73
C GLU A 139 22.65 -12.29 11.76
N GLU A 140 21.43 -11.92 11.39
CA GLU A 140 20.49 -11.24 12.28
C GLU A 140 19.09 -11.87 12.22
N LYS A 141 18.40 -11.92 13.36
CA LYS A 141 16.96 -12.24 13.44
C LYS A 141 16.16 -11.15 12.76
N ALA A 142 15.91 -11.31 11.46
CA ALA A 142 15.13 -10.38 10.68
C ALA A 142 13.64 -10.68 10.80
N GLU A 143 12.84 -9.63 10.92
CA GLU A 143 11.39 -9.71 10.83
C GLU A 143 10.94 -9.51 9.37
N ALA A 144 9.80 -10.12 9.02
CA ALA A 144 9.11 -9.81 7.78
C ALA A 144 8.38 -8.45 7.96
N ARG A 145 9.15 -7.38 8.02
CA ARG A 145 8.70 -6.02 8.34
C ARG A 145 9.44 -4.99 7.51
N SER A 146 8.79 -3.87 7.22
CA SER A 146 9.40 -2.70 6.61
C SER A 146 8.77 -1.44 7.19
N SER A 147 9.54 -0.68 7.96
CA SER A 147 9.15 0.63 8.49
C SER A 147 9.80 1.70 7.64
N VAL A 148 9.01 2.62 7.11
CA VAL A 148 9.46 3.58 6.10
C VAL A 148 8.91 4.98 6.36
N TYR A 149 9.73 5.99 6.04
CA TYR A 149 9.23 7.35 5.81
C TYR A 149 8.95 7.56 4.33
N LEU A 150 7.79 8.12 4.05
CA LEU A 150 7.27 8.38 2.70
C LEU A 150 7.05 9.88 2.53
N ASP A 151 7.55 10.40 1.42
CA ASP A 151 7.39 11.80 1.04
C ASP A 151 7.24 11.88 -0.48
N MET A 152 6.30 12.67 -0.96
CA MET A 152 6.06 12.89 -2.38
C MET A 152 5.94 14.38 -2.64
N ASP A 153 6.52 14.84 -3.73
CA ASP A 153 6.36 16.21 -4.17
C ASP A 153 4.88 16.55 -4.42
N GLY A 154 4.42 17.72 -3.98
CA GLY A 154 3.05 18.17 -4.22
C GLY A 154 2.26 18.60 -2.99
N GLY A 155 2.86 18.59 -1.80
CA GLY A 155 2.22 19.06 -0.56
C GLY A 155 1.63 17.93 0.29
N LEU A 156 0.56 18.21 1.05
CA LEU A 156 -0.07 17.23 1.92
C LEU A 156 -0.65 16.07 1.10
N PRO A 157 -0.36 14.80 1.47
CA PRO A 157 -0.93 13.65 0.80
C PRO A 157 -2.45 13.62 0.92
N ASP A 158 -3.13 13.38 -0.19
CA ASP A 158 -4.55 13.15 -0.24
C ASP A 158 -4.90 11.65 -0.09
N GLN A 159 -6.17 11.31 -0.11
CA GLN A 159 -6.65 9.93 -0.03
C GLN A 159 -6.11 9.03 -1.15
N PHE A 160 -5.82 9.58 -2.33
CA PHE A 160 -5.31 8.80 -3.46
C PHE A 160 -3.83 8.44 -3.24
N VAL A 161 -3.06 9.37 -2.67
CA VAL A 161 -1.68 9.12 -2.24
C VAL A 161 -1.66 8.09 -1.10
N LEU A 162 -2.58 8.12 -0.14
CA LEU A 162 -2.70 7.09 0.90
C LEU A 162 -2.99 5.70 0.30
N SER A 163 -3.90 5.62 -0.69
CA SER A 163 -4.17 4.37 -1.41
C SER A 163 -2.96 3.87 -2.21
N PHE A 164 -2.17 4.77 -2.78
CA PHE A 164 -0.92 4.44 -3.44
C PHE A 164 0.13 3.93 -2.45
N TYR A 165 0.28 4.58 -1.30
CA TYR A 165 1.24 4.21 -0.27
C TYR A 165 0.93 2.85 0.38
N ALA A 166 -0.30 2.39 0.37
CA ALA A 166 -0.69 1.09 0.91
C ALA A 166 0.01 -0.11 0.22
N ASP A 167 0.56 0.09 -0.99
CA ASP A 167 1.28 -0.94 -1.78
C ASP A 167 2.69 -0.47 -2.20
N ILE A 168 3.29 0.49 -1.49
CA ILE A 168 4.51 1.17 -1.96
C ILE A 168 5.80 0.38 -1.74
N THR A 169 5.85 -0.46 -0.70
CA THR A 169 7.08 -1.18 -0.35
C THR A 169 7.21 -2.49 -1.12
N PRO A 170 8.45 -2.93 -1.41
CA PRO A 170 8.69 -4.32 -1.78
C PRO A 170 8.11 -5.27 -0.72
N PRO A 171 7.69 -6.50 -1.10
CA PRO A 171 7.12 -7.45 -0.16
C PRO A 171 8.01 -7.65 1.06
N VAL A 172 7.48 -7.40 2.26
CA VAL A 172 8.25 -7.36 3.52
C VAL A 172 8.88 -8.71 3.90
N VAL A 173 8.36 -9.81 3.36
CA VAL A 173 8.95 -11.15 3.52
C VAL A 173 10.38 -11.23 3.00
N SER A 174 10.75 -10.36 2.05
CA SER A 174 12.13 -10.28 1.53
C SER A 174 13.11 -9.77 2.59
N ASN A 175 12.65 -9.04 3.59
CA ASN A 175 13.50 -8.62 4.70
C ASN A 175 13.97 -9.80 5.57
N LYS A 176 13.15 -10.84 5.67
CA LYS A 176 13.44 -12.05 6.44
C LYS A 176 14.08 -13.16 5.60
N TYR A 177 13.61 -13.35 4.37
CA TYR A 177 13.97 -14.50 3.53
C TYR A 177 14.82 -14.13 2.31
N GLY A 178 15.20 -12.84 2.16
CA GLY A 178 15.95 -12.38 0.99
C GLY A 178 15.11 -12.24 -0.28
N PRO A 179 15.77 -12.17 -1.45
CA PRO A 179 15.08 -11.96 -2.72
C PRO A 179 14.30 -13.19 -3.17
N LEU A 180 12.98 -13.11 -3.10
CA LEU A 180 12.06 -14.19 -3.46
C LEU A 180 11.52 -14.12 -4.89
N GLY A 181 11.99 -13.14 -5.67
CA GLY A 181 11.50 -12.88 -7.02
C GLY A 181 10.19 -12.08 -7.04
N TRP A 182 9.39 -12.30 -8.07
CA TRP A 182 8.09 -11.62 -8.19
C TRP A 182 7.06 -12.24 -7.26
N ILE A 183 6.44 -11.40 -6.44
CA ILE A 183 5.41 -11.75 -5.46
C ILE A 183 4.14 -10.97 -5.81
N PRO A 184 3.17 -11.57 -6.51
CA PRO A 184 1.94 -10.87 -6.89
C PRO A 184 1.01 -10.63 -5.70
N THR A 185 0.42 -9.44 -5.66
CA THR A 185 -0.72 -9.11 -4.80
C THR A 185 -2.00 -9.61 -5.47
N TYR A 186 -2.85 -10.29 -4.72
CA TYR A 186 -4.16 -10.76 -5.15
C TYR A 186 -5.26 -9.78 -4.78
N SER A 187 -5.19 -9.25 -3.56
CA SER A 187 -6.13 -8.25 -3.09
C SER A 187 -5.48 -7.31 -2.08
N LEU A 188 -6.01 -6.09 -2.01
CA LEU A 188 -5.60 -5.08 -1.03
C LEU A 188 -6.84 -4.35 -0.53
N THR A 189 -7.07 -4.38 0.78
CA THR A 189 -8.11 -3.60 1.44
C THR A 189 -7.46 -2.43 2.16
N THR A 190 -8.02 -1.23 1.98
CA THR A 190 -7.52 0.01 2.58
C THR A 190 -8.64 0.73 3.33
N TYR A 191 -8.34 1.24 4.50
CA TYR A 191 -9.21 2.07 5.33
C TYR A 191 -8.57 3.44 5.50
N ILE A 192 -9.24 4.49 5.03
CA ILE A 192 -8.83 5.88 5.28
C ILE A 192 -9.50 6.34 6.58
N ARG A 193 -8.70 6.74 7.55
CA ARG A 193 -9.17 7.11 8.91
C ARG A 193 -9.36 8.61 9.05
N GLN A 194 -8.43 9.38 8.52
CA GLN A 194 -8.44 10.85 8.48
C GLN A 194 -7.43 11.35 7.44
N MET A 195 -7.50 12.63 7.09
CA MET A 195 -6.49 13.23 6.23
C MET A 195 -5.23 13.56 7.03
N PRO A 196 -4.04 13.37 6.45
CA PRO A 196 -2.77 13.68 7.11
C PRO A 196 -2.61 15.19 7.32
N THR A 197 -1.93 15.55 8.41
CA THR A 197 -1.59 16.93 8.76
C THR A 197 -0.13 17.28 8.45
N THR A 198 0.67 16.30 8.02
CA THR A 198 2.07 16.48 7.62
C THR A 198 2.33 15.88 6.23
N GLN A 199 3.25 16.48 5.48
CA GLN A 199 3.62 16.00 4.15
C GLN A 199 4.35 14.65 4.22
N THR A 200 5.32 14.52 5.10
CA THR A 200 5.98 13.24 5.35
C THR A 200 5.07 12.34 6.19
N LEU A 201 4.93 11.08 5.76
CA LEU A 201 4.21 10.04 6.50
C LEU A 201 5.18 8.95 6.94
N PHE A 202 4.82 8.24 7.99
CA PHE A 202 5.48 7.03 8.43
C PHE A 202 4.56 5.84 8.19
N ALA A 203 5.06 4.79 7.57
CA ALA A 203 4.31 3.56 7.33
C ALA A 203 5.07 2.36 7.87
N ASP A 204 4.34 1.45 8.50
CA ASP A 204 4.88 0.21 9.04
C ASP A 204 4.13 -0.98 8.44
N PHE A 205 4.87 -1.77 7.67
CA PHE A 205 4.38 -2.96 6.98
C PHE A 205 4.90 -4.20 7.69
N ILE A 206 4.02 -5.16 7.95
CA ILE A 206 4.37 -6.41 8.63
C ILE A 206 3.63 -7.61 8.04
N ALA A 207 4.33 -8.73 7.87
CA ALA A 207 3.75 -10.04 7.59
C ALA A 207 4.17 -11.01 8.70
N LYS A 208 3.26 -11.90 9.11
CA LYS A 208 3.50 -12.84 10.22
C LYS A 208 3.59 -14.27 9.74
N ASP A 209 2.56 -14.75 9.09
CA ASP A 209 2.38 -16.16 8.77
C ASP A 209 2.39 -16.36 7.25
N ILE A 210 3.08 -17.43 6.81
CA ILE A 210 3.09 -17.85 5.41
C ILE A 210 2.55 -19.26 5.36
N ASN A 211 1.50 -19.50 4.57
CA ASN A 211 0.91 -20.81 4.38
C ASN A 211 0.84 -21.15 2.89
N LYS A 212 1.56 -22.17 2.44
CA LYS A 212 1.62 -22.60 1.03
C LYS A 212 1.95 -21.46 0.06
N GLY A 213 2.84 -20.55 0.51
CA GLY A 213 3.26 -19.37 -0.21
C GLY A 213 2.34 -18.17 -0.08
N PHE A 214 1.11 -18.29 0.39
CA PHE A 214 0.23 -17.16 0.68
C PHE A 214 0.55 -16.55 2.03
N PHE A 215 0.46 -15.23 2.11
CA PHE A 215 0.58 -14.47 3.35
C PHE A 215 -0.19 -13.15 3.26
N GLU A 216 -0.59 -12.65 4.42
CA GLU A 216 -1.14 -11.31 4.56
C GLU A 216 -0.03 -10.35 4.99
N GLN A 217 -0.04 -9.15 4.41
CA GLN A 217 0.80 -8.04 4.82
C GLN A 217 -0.10 -6.91 5.31
N ASP A 218 0.04 -6.58 6.58
CA ASP A 218 -0.64 -5.44 7.21
C ASP A 218 0.20 -4.19 7.05
N CYS A 219 -0.46 -3.04 6.93
CA CYS A 219 0.17 -1.73 6.96
C CYS A 219 -0.65 -0.76 7.79
N ASN A 220 0.02 0.01 8.63
CA ASN A 220 -0.52 1.22 9.23
C ASN A 220 0.30 2.41 8.78
N ILE A 221 -0.37 3.53 8.51
CA ILE A 221 0.24 4.78 8.05
C ILE A 221 -0.13 5.88 9.03
N TRP A 222 0.88 6.55 9.57
CA TRP A 222 0.73 7.70 10.47
C TRP A 222 1.33 8.96 9.83
N ASP A 223 0.79 10.10 10.21
CA ASP A 223 1.48 11.37 10.00
C ASP A 223 2.53 11.62 11.13
N LEU A 224 3.34 12.66 11.00
CA LEU A 224 4.38 12.94 12.01
C LEU A 224 3.83 13.47 13.33
N ASN A 225 2.53 13.78 13.42
CA ASN A 225 1.81 14.10 14.64
C ASN A 225 1.19 12.85 15.30
N GLU A 226 1.61 11.65 14.87
CA GLU A 226 1.16 10.34 15.35
C GLU A 226 -0.33 10.05 15.09
N ASN A 227 -0.97 10.79 14.18
CA ASN A 227 -2.33 10.45 13.76
C ASN A 227 -2.31 9.26 12.81
N LEU A 228 -3.09 8.21 13.12
CA LEU A 228 -3.31 7.10 12.20
C LEU A 228 -4.20 7.57 11.04
N VAL A 229 -3.61 7.74 9.85
CA VAL A 229 -4.31 8.27 8.68
C VAL A 229 -4.88 7.18 7.78
N ALA A 230 -4.23 6.02 7.71
CA ALA A 230 -4.73 4.87 6.97
C ALA A 230 -4.24 3.55 7.56
N SER A 231 -4.99 2.48 7.29
CA SER A 231 -4.55 1.11 7.52
C SER A 231 -4.94 0.23 6.34
N SER A 232 -4.15 -0.80 6.08
CA SER A 232 -4.45 -1.73 4.99
C SER A 232 -4.02 -3.15 5.30
N ARG A 233 -4.64 -4.10 4.61
CA ARG A 233 -4.23 -5.51 4.57
C ARG A 233 -4.27 -5.99 3.13
N GLN A 234 -3.18 -6.62 2.68
CA GLN A 234 -3.12 -7.26 1.37
C GLN A 234 -2.89 -8.76 1.48
N LEU A 235 -3.49 -9.52 0.55
CA LEU A 235 -3.19 -10.92 0.32
C LEU A 235 -2.22 -11.03 -0.85
N THR A 236 -1.11 -11.71 -0.63
CA THR A 236 -0.06 -11.87 -1.63
C THR A 236 0.52 -13.29 -1.59
N ARG A 237 1.32 -13.65 -2.60
CA ARG A 237 1.84 -15.02 -2.72
C ARG A 237 3.29 -15.07 -3.19
N ILE A 238 4.11 -15.83 -2.50
CA ILE A 238 5.44 -16.24 -2.96
C ILE A 238 5.24 -17.36 -3.99
N LEU A 239 5.74 -17.14 -5.22
CA LEU A 239 5.64 -18.12 -6.30
C LEU A 239 6.85 -19.09 -6.35
N LYS A 240 7.92 -18.80 -5.62
CA LYS A 240 9.10 -19.65 -5.52
C LYS A 240 8.77 -20.91 -4.72
N SER A 241 9.15 -22.09 -5.20
CA SER A 241 9.02 -23.37 -4.44
C SER A 241 10.08 -23.44 -3.33
N GLU A 242 9.82 -24.22 -2.28
CA GLU A 242 10.75 -24.42 -1.14
C GLU A 242 12.14 -24.93 -1.59
N GLU A 243 12.21 -25.76 -2.62
CA GLU A 243 13.47 -26.25 -3.20
C GLU A 243 14.40 -25.16 -3.75
N LYS A 244 13.85 -23.96 -4.02
CA LYS A 244 14.62 -22.78 -4.49
C LYS A 244 14.96 -21.78 -3.38
N LEU A 245 14.53 -22.04 -2.14
CA LEU A 245 14.84 -21.21 -0.97
C LEU A 245 16.07 -21.72 -0.20
N SER A 246 16.52 -22.94 -0.50
CA SER A 246 17.64 -23.64 0.17
C SER A 246 18.98 -23.56 -0.56
N ASN A 247 19.09 -22.76 -1.63
CA ASN A 247 20.34 -22.56 -2.40
C ASN A 247 20.79 -21.10 -2.39
#